data_8149ac872508fc443118de8aeefe2b78
#
_entry.id   8149ac872508fc443118de8aeefe2b78
#
_cell.length_a   1.000
_cell.length_b   1.000
_cell.length_c   1.000
_cell.angle_alpha   90.00
_cell.angle_beta   90.00
_cell.angle_gamma   90.00
#
_symmetry.space_group_name_H-M   'P 1'
#
loop_
_entity.id
_entity.type
_entity.pdbx_description
1 polymer ?
#
loop_
_entity_poly.entity_id
_entity_poly.type
_entity_poly.pdbx_seq_one_letter_code
_entity_poly.pdbx_strand_id
1 'polypeptide(L)' 'MGTSLDTSRAKRLVKMLKRLIAQEHLYSDEQLKDMKKQLRVVQEEMDNLDSKLKKGFK' A
#
# COMPACT_ATOMS: atom_id res chain seq x y z
N MET A 1 -10.98 10.08 16.22
CA MET A 1 -10.29 9.50 16.20
C MET A 1 -9.97 8.40 15.39
N GLY A 2 -10.63 7.59 15.16
CA GLY A 2 -10.25 6.44 14.47
C GLY A 2 -9.85 6.58 13.05
N THR A 3 -10.21 7.66 12.48
CA THR A 3 -9.98 7.80 11.07
C THR A 3 -8.53 7.80 10.67
N SER A 4 -7.74 8.44 11.43
CA SER A 4 -6.34 8.54 11.04
C SER A 4 -5.66 7.20 11.09
N LEU A 5 -6.27 6.25 11.74
CA LEU A 5 -5.67 4.95 11.82
C LEU A 5 -5.51 4.30 10.49
N ASP A 6 -6.28 4.72 9.55
CA ASP A 6 -6.25 4.09 8.26
C ASP A 6 -4.89 4.17 7.60
N THR A 7 -4.21 5.28 7.77
CA THR A 7 -2.91 5.41 7.14
C THR A 7 -1.90 4.46 7.78
N SER A 8 -2.00 4.27 9.08
CA SER A 8 -1.10 3.33 9.74
C SER A 8 -1.30 1.93 9.21
N ARG A 9 -2.55 1.54 9.02
CA ARG A 9 -2.84 0.24 8.47
C ARG A 9 -2.29 0.09 7.08
N ALA A 10 -2.49 1.11 6.27
CA ALA A 10 -2.02 1.08 4.91
C ALA A 10 -0.51 0.95 4.87
N LYS A 11 0.17 1.66 5.72
CA LYS A 11 1.62 1.58 5.78
C LYS A 11 2.08 0.18 6.15
N ARG A 12 1.42 -0.42 7.11
CA ARG A 12 1.76 -1.77 7.52
C ARG A 12 1.53 -2.74 6.38
N LEU A 13 0.42 -2.59 5.70
CA LEU A 13 0.09 -3.47 4.61
C LEU A 13 1.10 -3.35 3.48
N VAL A 14 1.49 -2.14 3.17
CA VAL A 14 2.49 -1.91 2.14
C VAL A 14 3.80 -2.59 2.52
N LYS A 15 4.20 -2.43 3.76
CA LYS A 15 5.42 -3.03 4.23
C LYS A 15 5.37 -4.55 4.11
N MET A 16 4.25 -5.12 4.53
CA MET A 16 4.09 -6.56 4.46
C MET A 16 4.11 -7.05 3.03
N LEU A 17 3.40 -6.37 2.16
CA LEU A 17 3.36 -6.77 0.76
C LEU A 17 4.72 -6.68 0.11
N LYS A 18 5.48 -5.66 0.44
CA LYS A 18 6.81 -5.53 -0.11
C LYS A 18 7.71 -6.68 0.34
N ARG A 19 7.55 -7.10 1.57
CA ARG A 19 8.32 -8.21 2.08
C ARG A 19 7.97 -9.50 1.36
N LEU A 20 6.69 -9.72 1.15
CA LEU A 20 6.24 -10.91 0.47
C LEU A 20 6.74 -10.92 -0.97
N ILE A 21 6.67 -9.79 -1.62
CA ILE A 21 7.13 -9.70 -3.00
C ILE A 21 8.64 -9.92 -3.09
N ALA A 22 9.36 -9.50 -2.08
CA ALA A 22 10.80 -9.71 -2.06
C ALA A 22 11.15 -11.18 -2.00
N GLN A 23 10.22 -12.00 -1.54
CA GLN A 23 10.43 -13.44 -1.48
C GLN A 23 9.71 -14.11 -2.64
N GLU A 24 9.78 -13.53 -3.80
CA GLU A 24 9.01 -14.01 -4.94
C GLU A 24 9.32 -15.45 -5.29
N HIS A 25 10.51 -15.91 -4.96
CA HIS A 25 10.85 -17.30 -5.29
C HIS A 25 10.00 -18.30 -4.53
N LEU A 26 9.28 -17.86 -3.50
CA LEU A 26 8.43 -18.73 -2.71
C LEU A 26 6.99 -18.76 -3.20
N TYR A 27 6.67 -17.90 -4.14
CA TYR A 27 5.27 -17.75 -4.57
C TYR A 27 5.14 -17.97 -6.06
N SER A 28 3.92 -18.29 -6.46
CA SER A 28 3.66 -18.48 -7.87
C SER A 28 3.41 -17.12 -8.54
N ASP A 29 3.46 -17.14 -9.86
CA ASP A 29 3.25 -15.91 -10.61
C ASP A 29 1.92 -15.27 -10.31
N GLU A 30 0.90 -16.10 -10.17
CA GLU A 30 -0.43 -15.58 -9.89
C GLU A 30 -0.49 -14.89 -8.55
N GLN A 31 0.15 -15.50 -7.57
CA GLN A 31 0.17 -14.90 -6.24
C GLN A 31 0.94 -13.59 -6.26
N LEU A 32 2.04 -13.57 -6.95
CA LEU A 32 2.84 -12.35 -7.04
C LEU A 32 2.06 -11.25 -7.74
N LYS A 33 1.33 -11.62 -8.77
CA LYS A 33 0.53 -10.66 -9.50
C LYS A 33 -0.48 -10.00 -8.59
N ASP A 34 -1.15 -10.81 -7.79
CA ASP A 34 -2.14 -10.31 -6.85
C ASP A 34 -1.50 -9.40 -5.83
N MET A 35 -0.38 -9.82 -5.28
CA MET A 35 0.29 -9.02 -4.27
C MET A 35 0.73 -7.67 -4.82
N LYS A 36 1.28 -7.68 -6.02
CA LYS A 36 1.71 -6.44 -6.65
C LYS A 36 0.53 -5.53 -6.93
N LYS A 37 -0.57 -6.13 -7.34
CA LYS A 37 -1.77 -5.36 -7.62
C LYS A 37 -2.28 -4.70 -6.34
N GLN A 38 -2.34 -5.46 -5.26
CA GLN A 38 -2.80 -4.91 -4.00
C GLN A 38 -1.88 -3.81 -3.50
N LEU A 39 -0.59 -4.03 -3.65
CA LEU A 39 0.37 -3.03 -3.23
C LEU A 39 0.13 -1.73 -3.98
N ARG A 40 -0.09 -1.84 -5.26
CA ARG A 40 -0.32 -0.66 -6.07
C ARG A 40 -1.57 0.08 -5.63
N VAL A 41 -2.65 -0.67 -5.40
CA VAL A 41 -3.90 -0.05 -4.98
C VAL A 41 -3.74 0.68 -3.66
N VAL A 42 -3.09 0.05 -2.72
CA VAL A 42 -2.90 0.66 -1.41
C VAL A 42 -2.02 1.91 -1.53
N GLN A 43 -0.97 1.82 -2.33
CA GLN A 43 -0.10 2.96 -2.51
C GLN A 43 -0.82 4.13 -3.17
N GLU A 44 -1.68 3.83 -4.11
CA GLU A 44 -2.44 4.89 -4.76
C GLU A 44 -3.37 5.57 -3.77
N GLU A 45 -3.98 4.79 -2.91
CA GLU A 45 -4.86 5.38 -1.90
C GLU A 45 -4.08 6.26 -0.95
N MET A 46 -2.92 5.82 -0.57
CA MET A 46 -2.08 6.63 0.30
C MET A 46 -1.66 7.91 -0.38
N ASP A 47 -1.32 7.81 -1.65
CA ASP A 47 -0.95 8.99 -2.42
C ASP A 47 -2.10 9.97 -2.51
N ASN A 48 -3.29 9.46 -2.70
CA ASN A 48 -4.47 10.31 -2.77
C ASN A 48 -4.69 11.07 -1.48
N LEU A 49 -4.55 10.38 -0.36
CA LEU A 49 -4.71 11.03 0.92
C LEU A 49 -3.65 12.11 1.11
N ASP A 50 -2.43 11.77 0.75
CA ASP A 50 -1.35 12.73 0.86
C ASP A 50 -1.60 13.94 -0.02
N SER A 51 -2.05 13.69 -1.23
CA SER A 51 -2.33 14.78 -2.15
C SER A 51 -3.38 15.72 -1.61
N LYS A 52 -4.41 15.14 -1.01
CA LYS A 52 -5.47 15.96 -0.45
C LYS A 52 -4.96 16.86 0.65
N LEU A 53 -4.10 16.30 1.48
CA LEU A 53 -3.55 17.08 2.57
C LEU A 53 -2.65 18.18 2.06
N LYS A 54 -1.84 17.85 1.08
CA LYS A 54 -0.92 18.83 0.55
C LYS A 54 -1.59 19.89 -0.28
N LYS A 55 -2.71 19.53 -0.84
CA LYS A 55 -3.40 20.47 -1.69
C LYS A 55 -3.69 21.76 -0.99
N GLY A 56 -3.90 21.70 0.28
CA GLY A 56 -4.21 22.90 1.02
C GLY A 56 -3.12 23.93 0.95
N PHE A 57 -1.94 23.52 0.64
CA PHE A 57 -0.86 24.46 0.57
C PHE A 57 -0.82 25.26 -0.67
N LYS A 58 -1.39 24.75 -1.68
CA LYS A 58 -1.35 25.49 -2.91
C LYS A 58 -2.27 26.65 -2.86
#